data_b71d6d7492ae5df535449640c871de1e
#
_entry.id   b71d6d7492ae5df535449640c871de1e
#
_cell.length_a   1.000
_cell.length_b   1.000
_cell.length_c   1.000
_cell.angle_alpha   90.00
_cell.angle_beta   90.00
_cell.angle_gamma   90.00
#
_symmetry.space_group_name_H-M   'P 1'
#
loop_
_entity.id
_entity.type
_entity.pdbx_description
1 polymer ?
#
loop_
_entity_poly.entity_id
_entity_poly.type
_entity_poly.pdbx_seq_one_letter_code
_entity_poly.pdbx_strand_id
1 'polypeptide(L)'
;SHVLEMADVDVTDILLAIARSVAESLEAVKIRLQPAYFVNLFRDIGDFLQTPIELSEAKFSLPGGIAEITTKMKDSPRLRSQLRQYLEPRTNGILKAINQELLTPATEKLKRIGKKGLVVIIDNLDRLDNTIKPTGELQPVYLFVDRGDQLKQLNCHVVYTIPLFLIFSNALGRLTNRFGVDPKILPMVPVQLRQGSECKEGIALLQQMVLARAFPDMNPVQRLDCLSELFDHPDTLKRLCQISGGHARQLLMLISRCLERDDPPFSRDCLEDIIRFRRNELTLAITEDEWIYLREVAQQKSLRGEEKYQILIRDMFVFEYRDSQGSWFDINPMLAEAAEL
;
A
#
# COMPACT_ATOMS: atom_id res chain seq x y z
N SER A 1 6.04 6.28 -7.83
CA SER A 1 5.52 4.98 -7.32
C SER A 1 5.68 3.79 -8.29
N HIS A 2 6.31 3.94 -9.46
CA HIS A 2 6.51 2.84 -10.43
C HIS A 2 7.97 2.38 -10.52
N VAL A 3 8.74 2.54 -9.45
CA VAL A 3 10.20 2.26 -9.43
C VAL A 3 10.50 0.78 -9.13
N LEU A 4 9.60 0.10 -8.39
CA LEU A 4 9.81 -1.28 -7.94
C LEU A 4 8.93 -2.26 -8.71
N GLU A 5 9.49 -3.41 -9.09
CA GLU A 5 8.72 -4.54 -9.60
C GLU A 5 8.30 -5.44 -8.44
N MET A 6 6.99 -5.46 -8.15
CA MET A 6 6.44 -6.08 -6.93
C MET A 6 6.64 -7.59 -6.84
N ALA A 7 6.80 -8.27 -7.99
CA ALA A 7 7.02 -9.71 -8.03
C ALA A 7 8.38 -10.15 -7.45
N ASP A 8 9.38 -9.25 -7.44
CA ASP A 8 10.72 -9.62 -7.03
C ASP A 8 11.51 -8.42 -6.50
N VAL A 9 11.03 -7.83 -5.39
CA VAL A 9 11.69 -6.72 -4.68
C VAL A 9 12.70 -7.26 -3.68
N ASP A 10 13.90 -6.66 -3.61
CA ASP A 10 14.87 -6.90 -2.55
C ASP A 10 15.18 -5.60 -1.78
N VAL A 11 15.86 -5.73 -0.65
CA VAL A 11 16.25 -4.59 0.20
C VAL A 11 17.07 -3.57 -0.57
N THR A 12 18.00 -4.01 -1.43
CA THR A 12 18.80 -3.10 -2.28
C THR A 12 17.94 -2.26 -3.21
N ASP A 13 16.86 -2.83 -3.77
CA ASP A 13 15.92 -2.10 -4.63
C ASP A 13 15.22 -0.99 -3.83
N ILE A 14 14.79 -1.30 -2.61
CA ILE A 14 14.16 -0.32 -1.70
C ILE A 14 15.16 0.77 -1.31
N LEU A 15 16.38 0.41 -0.94
CA LEU A 15 17.40 1.37 -0.55
C LEU A 15 17.75 2.34 -1.69
N LEU A 16 17.88 1.84 -2.92
CA LEU A 16 18.12 2.68 -4.10
C LEU A 16 16.91 3.59 -4.40
N ALA A 17 15.69 3.06 -4.28
CA ALA A 17 14.48 3.86 -4.45
C ALA A 17 14.36 4.98 -3.40
N ILE A 18 14.72 4.70 -2.14
CA ILE A 18 14.79 5.72 -1.07
C ILE A 18 15.83 6.79 -1.42
N ALA A 19 17.04 6.37 -1.79
CA ALA A 19 18.11 7.30 -2.10
C ALA A 19 17.72 8.24 -3.25
N ARG A 20 17.11 7.71 -4.30
CA ARG A 20 16.59 8.48 -5.44
C ARG A 20 15.52 9.48 -5.00
N SER A 21 14.47 8.99 -4.32
CA SER A 21 13.31 9.80 -3.95
C SER A 21 13.67 10.92 -2.97
N VAL A 22 14.57 10.64 -2.02
CA VAL A 22 15.11 11.65 -1.09
C VAL A 22 15.92 12.70 -1.85
N ALA A 23 16.81 12.30 -2.75
CA ALA A 23 17.60 13.23 -3.53
C ALA A 23 16.74 14.13 -4.44
N GLU A 24 15.74 13.55 -5.16
CA GLU A 24 14.77 14.32 -5.96
C GLU A 24 14.01 15.34 -5.11
N SER A 25 13.54 14.92 -3.91
CA SER A 25 12.81 15.81 -2.99
C SER A 25 13.67 16.93 -2.44
N LEU A 26 14.96 16.68 -2.18
CA LEU A 26 15.92 17.68 -1.73
C LEU A 26 16.26 18.69 -2.83
N GLU A 27 16.43 18.23 -4.07
CA GLU A 27 16.66 19.11 -5.23
C GLU A 27 15.47 20.06 -5.44
N ALA A 28 14.24 19.60 -5.25
CA ALA A 28 13.02 20.42 -5.35
C ALA A 28 13.03 21.58 -4.36
N VAL A 29 13.63 21.41 -3.18
CA VAL A 29 13.83 22.48 -2.17
C VAL A 29 15.21 23.13 -2.23
N LYS A 30 15.93 22.98 -3.35
CA LYS A 30 17.24 23.56 -3.65
C LYS A 30 18.38 23.10 -2.70
N ILE A 31 18.22 21.93 -2.10
CA ILE A 31 19.27 21.29 -1.29
C ILE A 31 19.97 20.25 -2.17
N ARG A 32 21.21 20.51 -2.54
CA ARG A 32 22.03 19.57 -3.29
C ARG A 32 22.99 18.81 -2.38
N LEU A 33 23.06 17.51 -2.54
CA LEU A 33 24.01 16.59 -1.91
C LEU A 33 24.73 15.83 -3.03
N GLN A 34 26.02 15.57 -2.83
CA GLN A 34 26.84 14.78 -3.77
C GLN A 34 27.45 13.61 -3.00
N PRO A 35 26.72 12.50 -2.84
CA PRO A 35 27.20 11.35 -2.12
C PRO A 35 28.29 10.62 -2.92
N ALA A 36 29.53 10.69 -2.45
CA ALA A 36 30.72 10.17 -3.13
C ALA A 36 30.66 8.64 -3.33
N TYR A 37 30.11 7.92 -2.37
CA TYR A 37 29.93 6.47 -2.47
C TYR A 37 29.13 6.07 -3.71
N PHE A 38 28.03 6.76 -3.99
CA PHE A 38 27.18 6.44 -5.13
C PHE A 38 27.84 6.74 -6.48
N VAL A 39 28.69 7.77 -6.55
CA VAL A 39 29.48 8.06 -7.76
C VAL A 39 30.37 6.88 -8.09
N ASN A 40 31.08 6.36 -7.09
CA ASN A 40 31.96 5.21 -7.27
C ASN A 40 31.16 3.93 -7.56
N LEU A 41 30.08 3.68 -6.81
CA LEU A 41 29.21 2.51 -7.03
C LEU A 41 28.68 2.44 -8.46
N PHE A 42 28.25 3.56 -9.02
CA PHE A 42 27.70 3.58 -10.39
C PHE A 42 28.79 3.37 -11.45
N ARG A 43 30.00 3.88 -11.22
CA ARG A 43 31.14 3.58 -12.09
C ARG A 43 31.45 2.09 -12.08
N ASP A 44 31.56 1.51 -10.89
CA ASP A 44 31.84 0.08 -10.71
C ASP A 44 30.73 -0.81 -11.32
N ILE A 45 29.46 -0.40 -11.24
CA ILE A 45 28.34 -1.10 -11.91
C ILE A 45 28.49 -1.03 -13.42
N GLY A 46 28.86 0.14 -13.97
CA GLY A 46 29.10 0.31 -15.40
C GLY A 46 30.19 -0.63 -15.91
N ASP A 47 31.29 -0.71 -15.18
CA ASP A 47 32.42 -1.57 -15.51
C ASP A 47 32.02 -3.05 -15.41
N PHE A 48 31.29 -3.44 -14.35
CA PHE A 48 30.79 -4.80 -14.13
C PHE A 48 29.83 -5.28 -15.23
N LEU A 49 28.91 -4.41 -15.66
CA LEU A 49 27.94 -4.73 -16.72
C LEU A 49 28.52 -4.61 -18.13
N GLN A 50 29.77 -4.16 -18.28
CA GLN A 50 30.41 -3.85 -19.58
C GLN A 50 29.53 -2.94 -20.45
N THR A 51 28.73 -2.10 -19.81
CA THR A 51 27.81 -1.19 -20.46
C THR A 51 28.12 0.20 -19.94
N PRO A 52 28.59 1.15 -20.75
CA PRO A 52 28.86 2.49 -20.27
C PRO A 52 27.59 3.09 -19.69
N ILE A 53 27.63 3.38 -18.40
CA ILE A 53 26.65 4.27 -17.76
C ILE A 53 27.19 5.65 -18.08
N GLU A 54 26.49 6.42 -18.92
CA GLU A 54 26.94 7.76 -19.35
C GLU A 54 26.89 8.75 -18.17
N LEU A 55 27.81 8.57 -17.24
CA LEU A 55 28.03 9.48 -16.12
C LEU A 55 29.10 10.50 -16.54
N SER A 56 28.72 11.56 -17.27
CA SER A 56 29.60 12.71 -17.39
C SER A 56 29.72 13.36 -16.00
N GLU A 57 30.94 13.50 -15.49
CA GLU A 57 31.20 14.12 -14.16
C GLU A 57 30.54 15.51 -14.01
N ALA A 58 30.32 16.22 -15.12
CA ALA A 58 29.68 17.53 -15.16
C ALA A 58 28.13 17.47 -15.01
N LYS A 59 27.50 16.31 -15.20
CA LYS A 59 26.02 16.12 -15.15
C LYS A 59 25.57 15.05 -14.16
N PHE A 60 26.46 14.56 -13.30
CA PHE A 60 26.09 13.54 -12.32
C PHE A 60 25.02 14.09 -11.36
N SER A 61 23.86 13.45 -11.37
CA SER A 61 22.88 13.57 -10.30
C SER A 61 22.56 12.17 -9.76
N LEU A 62 22.47 12.05 -8.44
CA LEU A 62 22.11 10.77 -7.82
C LEU A 62 20.78 10.21 -8.35
N PRO A 63 19.71 11.01 -8.51
CA PRO A 63 18.47 10.53 -9.10
C PRO A 63 18.63 10.01 -10.53
N GLY A 64 19.42 10.68 -11.35
CA GLY A 64 19.68 10.29 -12.75
C GLY A 64 20.39 8.94 -12.85
N GLY A 65 21.46 8.74 -12.07
CA GLY A 65 22.21 7.49 -12.05
C GLY A 65 21.37 6.30 -11.59
N ILE A 66 20.54 6.48 -10.54
CA ILE A 66 19.63 5.43 -10.06
C ILE A 66 18.54 5.15 -11.10
N ALA A 67 18.00 6.19 -11.76
CA ALA A 67 16.98 6.03 -12.78
C ALA A 67 17.51 5.20 -13.96
N GLU A 68 18.73 5.44 -14.41
CA GLU A 68 19.35 4.69 -15.49
C GLU A 68 19.55 3.21 -15.13
N ILE A 69 20.09 2.93 -13.94
CA ILE A 69 20.23 1.55 -13.44
C ILE A 69 18.86 0.87 -13.35
N THR A 70 17.87 1.52 -12.78
CA THR A 70 16.51 0.97 -12.62
C THR A 70 15.86 0.65 -13.97
N THR A 71 16.06 1.51 -14.98
CA THR A 71 15.56 1.29 -16.33
C THR A 71 16.20 0.06 -16.96
N LYS A 72 17.54 -0.03 -16.91
CA LYS A 72 18.27 -1.20 -17.41
C LYS A 72 17.84 -2.51 -16.74
N MET A 73 17.53 -2.47 -15.44
CA MET A 73 16.99 -3.64 -14.70
C MET A 73 15.60 -4.06 -15.19
N LYS A 74 14.74 -3.11 -15.58
CA LYS A 74 13.40 -3.43 -16.10
C LYS A 74 13.45 -4.09 -17.47
N ASP A 75 14.35 -3.64 -18.31
CA ASP A 75 14.42 -4.06 -19.70
C ASP A 75 15.04 -5.46 -19.88
N SER A 76 15.76 -5.97 -18.87
CA SER A 76 16.43 -7.28 -18.95
C SER A 76 16.45 -8.04 -17.63
N PRO A 77 15.70 -9.16 -17.53
CA PRO A 77 15.74 -10.04 -16.35
C PRO A 77 17.16 -10.57 -16.03
N ARG A 78 17.97 -10.79 -17.06
CA ARG A 78 19.36 -11.24 -16.89
C ARG A 78 20.22 -10.17 -16.23
N LEU A 79 20.14 -8.93 -16.70
CA LEU A 79 20.85 -7.80 -16.10
C LEU A 79 20.40 -7.55 -14.66
N ARG A 80 19.12 -7.72 -14.37
CA ARG A 80 18.58 -7.61 -13.01
C ARG A 80 19.22 -8.63 -12.08
N SER A 81 19.25 -9.91 -12.48
CA SER A 81 19.86 -10.98 -11.67
C SER A 81 21.36 -10.72 -11.42
N GLN A 82 22.11 -10.32 -12.46
CA GLN A 82 23.53 -9.99 -12.34
C GLN A 82 23.75 -8.78 -11.41
N LEU A 83 22.94 -7.73 -11.55
CA LEU A 83 23.05 -6.53 -10.73
C LEU A 83 22.72 -6.81 -9.26
N ARG A 84 21.72 -7.62 -8.99
CA ARG A 84 21.41 -8.07 -7.63
C ARG A 84 22.56 -8.84 -7.01
N GLN A 85 23.10 -9.82 -7.71
CA GLN A 85 24.27 -10.58 -7.26
C GLN A 85 25.47 -9.65 -6.97
N TYR A 86 25.62 -8.57 -7.72
CA TYR A 86 26.64 -7.56 -7.50
C TYR A 86 26.34 -6.65 -6.29
N LEU A 87 25.08 -6.24 -6.11
CA LEU A 87 24.66 -5.29 -5.08
C LEU A 87 24.44 -5.97 -3.70
N GLU A 88 24.00 -7.21 -3.64
CA GLU A 88 23.65 -7.89 -2.39
C GLU A 88 24.80 -7.88 -1.36
N PRO A 89 26.06 -8.24 -1.69
CA PRO A 89 27.17 -8.14 -0.74
C PRO A 89 27.47 -6.72 -0.29
N ARG A 90 26.99 -5.72 -1.04
CA ARG A 90 27.22 -4.29 -0.82
C ARG A 90 26.08 -3.59 -0.07
N THR A 91 25.02 -4.31 0.26
CA THR A 91 23.80 -3.74 0.91
C THR A 91 24.15 -2.91 2.15
N ASN A 92 25.05 -3.41 3.02
CA ASN A 92 25.47 -2.67 4.21
C ASN A 92 26.27 -1.40 3.86
N GLY A 93 27.11 -1.44 2.81
CA GLY A 93 27.82 -0.27 2.31
C GLY A 93 26.86 0.80 1.75
N ILE A 94 25.88 0.37 0.97
CA ILE A 94 24.82 1.23 0.44
C ILE A 94 24.01 1.86 1.59
N LEU A 95 23.59 1.08 2.55
CA LEU A 95 22.85 1.56 3.72
C LEU A 95 23.66 2.59 4.53
N LYS A 96 24.94 2.31 4.75
CA LYS A 96 25.85 3.25 5.42
C LYS A 96 25.99 4.57 4.66
N ALA A 97 26.15 4.50 3.34
CA ALA A 97 26.24 5.68 2.48
C ALA A 97 24.93 6.49 2.50
N ILE A 98 23.77 5.82 2.38
CA ILE A 98 22.48 6.49 2.52
C ILE A 98 22.38 7.24 3.84
N ASN A 99 22.75 6.62 4.94
CA ASN A 99 22.68 7.25 6.25
C ASN A 99 23.65 8.43 6.39
N GLN A 100 24.92 8.23 6.03
CA GLN A 100 25.99 9.21 6.30
C GLN A 100 26.08 10.32 5.26
N GLU A 101 25.84 10.00 3.98
CA GLU A 101 26.04 10.96 2.89
C GLU A 101 24.73 11.58 2.39
N LEU A 102 23.57 11.00 2.76
CA LEU A 102 22.27 11.50 2.31
C LEU A 102 21.33 11.87 3.46
N LEU A 103 20.89 10.92 4.32
CA LEU A 103 19.82 11.16 5.30
C LEU A 103 20.26 12.09 6.45
N THR A 104 21.45 11.89 7.00
CA THR A 104 21.95 12.73 8.10
C THR A 104 22.20 14.17 7.62
N PRO A 105 22.95 14.42 6.52
CA PRO A 105 23.12 15.79 6.00
C PRO A 105 21.80 16.44 5.55
N ALA A 106 20.87 15.66 4.98
CA ALA A 106 19.56 16.16 4.60
C ALA A 106 18.77 16.65 5.83
N THR A 107 18.72 15.83 6.89
CA THR A 107 18.03 16.16 8.13
C THR A 107 18.59 17.42 8.78
N GLU A 108 19.91 17.56 8.82
CA GLU A 108 20.57 18.78 9.34
C GLU A 108 20.23 20.03 8.53
N LYS A 109 20.31 19.94 7.20
CA LYS A 109 19.95 21.06 6.32
C LYS A 109 18.49 21.46 6.44
N LEU A 110 17.59 20.47 6.52
CA LEU A 110 16.15 20.70 6.72
C LEU A 110 15.88 21.38 8.07
N LYS A 111 16.54 20.97 9.14
CA LYS A 111 16.42 21.63 10.46
C LYS A 111 16.88 23.08 10.43
N ARG A 112 17.96 23.40 9.68
CA ARG A 112 18.45 24.78 9.53
C ARG A 112 17.46 25.72 8.85
N ILE A 113 16.57 25.19 7.97
CA ILE A 113 15.50 25.94 7.32
C ILE A 113 14.15 25.83 8.06
N GLY A 114 14.16 25.44 9.35
CA GLY A 114 12.98 25.40 10.21
C GLY A 114 12.08 24.18 10.06
N LYS A 115 12.50 23.13 9.35
CA LYS A 115 11.76 21.86 9.29
C LYS A 115 12.09 20.98 10.50
N LYS A 116 11.15 20.13 10.93
CA LYS A 116 11.34 19.25 12.09
C LYS A 116 12.25 18.05 11.83
N GLY A 117 12.41 17.65 10.56
CA GLY A 117 13.22 16.49 10.16
C GLY A 117 12.79 15.92 8.82
N LEU A 118 13.17 14.67 8.58
CA LEU A 118 12.87 13.91 7.38
C LEU A 118 12.01 12.69 7.73
N VAL A 119 10.95 12.47 6.98
CA VAL A 119 10.13 11.25 7.00
C VAL A 119 10.18 10.64 5.61
N VAL A 120 10.48 9.35 5.54
CA VAL A 120 10.44 8.56 4.31
C VAL A 120 9.27 7.59 4.38
N ILE A 121 8.38 7.66 3.41
CA ILE A 121 7.22 6.77 3.29
C ILE A 121 7.45 5.86 2.09
N ILE A 122 7.53 4.55 2.33
CA ILE A 122 7.66 3.53 1.29
C ILE A 122 6.30 2.85 1.17
N ASP A 123 5.55 3.31 0.19
CA ASP A 123 4.20 2.85 -0.09
C ASP A 123 4.17 1.75 -1.16
N ASN A 124 3.04 1.05 -1.26
CA ASN A 124 2.75 -0.06 -2.17
C ASN A 124 3.52 -1.37 -1.90
N LEU A 125 4.28 -1.50 -0.80
CA LEU A 125 4.87 -2.79 -0.41
C LEU A 125 3.82 -3.77 0.14
N ASP A 126 2.60 -3.30 0.41
CA ASP A 126 1.42 -4.14 0.69
C ASP A 126 0.99 -5.01 -0.51
N ARG A 127 1.47 -4.69 -1.72
CA ARG A 127 1.19 -5.41 -2.98
C ARG A 127 2.27 -6.39 -3.39
N LEU A 128 3.22 -6.69 -2.50
CA LEU A 128 4.24 -7.69 -2.80
C LEU A 128 3.59 -9.05 -3.07
N ASP A 129 4.06 -9.71 -4.13
CA ASP A 129 3.61 -11.06 -4.47
C ASP A 129 4.07 -12.08 -3.43
N ASN A 130 3.27 -13.10 -3.20
CA ASN A 130 3.56 -14.20 -2.29
C ASN A 130 4.45 -15.27 -2.96
N THR A 131 5.46 -14.85 -3.71
CA THR A 131 6.44 -15.78 -4.31
C THR A 131 7.32 -16.40 -3.23
N ILE A 132 7.61 -17.69 -3.37
CA ILE A 132 8.52 -18.40 -2.46
C ILE A 132 9.95 -18.07 -2.88
N LYS A 133 10.75 -17.57 -1.95
CA LYS A 133 12.17 -17.30 -2.14
C LYS A 133 12.98 -18.60 -2.04
N PRO A 134 14.23 -18.64 -2.54
CA PRO A 134 15.11 -19.80 -2.38
C PRO A 134 15.33 -20.26 -0.93
N THR A 135 15.09 -19.38 0.03
CA THR A 135 15.11 -19.67 1.47
C THR A 135 13.92 -20.51 1.95
N GLY A 136 12.89 -20.71 1.12
CA GLY A 136 11.63 -21.37 1.48
C GLY A 136 10.58 -20.45 2.09
N GLU A 137 10.92 -19.19 2.37
CA GLU A 137 10.00 -18.21 2.93
C GLU A 137 9.25 -17.43 1.83
N LEU A 138 8.05 -16.94 2.15
CA LEU A 138 7.33 -16.01 1.28
C LEU A 138 8.09 -14.69 1.16
N GLN A 139 8.07 -14.07 -0.01
CA GLN A 139 8.76 -12.81 -0.28
C GLN A 139 8.50 -11.72 0.77
N PRO A 140 7.27 -11.43 1.21
CA PRO A 140 7.04 -10.46 2.27
C PRO A 140 7.67 -10.82 3.62
N VAL A 141 7.68 -12.11 3.98
CA VAL A 141 8.34 -12.60 5.21
C VAL A 141 9.86 -12.41 5.09
N TYR A 142 10.45 -12.84 3.97
CA TYR A 142 11.86 -12.63 3.69
C TYR A 142 12.24 -11.14 3.82
N LEU A 143 11.49 -10.24 3.17
CA LEU A 143 11.80 -8.82 3.13
C LEU A 143 11.69 -8.16 4.52
N PHE A 144 10.56 -8.34 5.20
CA PHE A 144 10.28 -7.63 6.44
C PHE A 144 10.77 -8.34 7.71
N VAL A 145 10.95 -9.65 7.67
CA VAL A 145 11.44 -10.41 8.85
C VAL A 145 12.91 -10.72 8.71
N ASP A 146 13.34 -11.39 7.64
CA ASP A 146 14.72 -11.84 7.51
C ASP A 146 15.67 -10.69 7.19
N ARG A 147 15.24 -9.74 6.35
CA ARG A 147 16.00 -8.54 5.97
C ARG A 147 15.57 -7.27 6.73
N GLY A 148 14.65 -7.36 7.67
CA GLY A 148 14.07 -6.23 8.39
C GLY A 148 15.09 -5.39 9.18
N ASP A 149 16.19 -5.98 9.64
CA ASP A 149 17.27 -5.25 10.34
C ASP A 149 17.89 -4.17 9.43
N GLN A 150 18.02 -4.42 8.15
CA GLN A 150 18.56 -3.44 7.20
C GLN A 150 17.55 -2.32 6.95
N LEU A 151 16.26 -2.64 6.84
CA LEU A 151 15.20 -1.65 6.67
C LEU A 151 15.04 -0.75 7.91
N LYS A 152 15.28 -1.29 9.10
CA LYS A 152 15.21 -0.54 10.37
C LYS A 152 16.35 0.45 10.56
N GLN A 153 17.51 0.25 9.95
CA GLN A 153 18.72 1.02 10.20
C GLN A 153 18.80 2.37 9.47
N LEU A 154 17.73 2.83 8.85
CA LEU A 154 17.72 4.15 8.21
C LEU A 154 17.66 5.28 9.25
N ASN A 155 18.56 6.27 9.12
CA ASN A 155 18.68 7.40 10.04
C ASN A 155 17.62 8.49 9.80
N CYS A 156 16.36 8.09 9.71
CA CYS A 156 15.21 9.00 9.60
C CYS A 156 13.94 8.31 10.14
N HIS A 157 12.84 9.05 10.22
CA HIS A 157 11.54 8.41 10.44
C HIS A 157 11.11 7.70 9.17
N VAL A 158 10.77 6.41 9.28
CA VAL A 158 10.37 5.59 8.14
C VAL A 158 8.98 4.98 8.39
N VAL A 159 8.16 4.98 7.36
CA VAL A 159 6.87 4.30 7.32
C VAL A 159 6.88 3.33 6.15
N TYR A 160 6.63 2.06 6.41
CA TYR A 160 6.44 1.01 5.40
C TYR A 160 4.98 0.59 5.36
N THR A 161 4.36 0.51 4.19
CA THR A 161 3.17 -0.32 4.02
C THR A 161 3.60 -1.78 3.92
N ILE A 162 2.84 -2.68 4.51
CA ILE A 162 3.15 -4.12 4.52
C ILE A 162 1.91 -4.93 4.15
N PRO A 163 2.06 -6.12 3.55
CA PRO A 163 0.92 -6.99 3.28
C PRO A 163 0.16 -7.34 4.56
N LEU A 164 -1.15 -7.17 4.50
CA LEU A 164 -2.03 -7.31 5.68
C LEU A 164 -1.93 -8.72 6.31
N PHE A 165 -1.72 -9.76 5.50
CA PHE A 165 -1.64 -11.14 6.00
C PHE A 165 -0.47 -11.34 6.98
N LEU A 166 0.62 -10.56 6.91
CA LEU A 166 1.75 -10.68 7.85
C LEU A 166 1.31 -10.47 9.31
N ILE A 167 0.28 -9.64 9.52
CA ILE A 167 -0.25 -9.33 10.86
C ILE A 167 -1.05 -10.50 11.42
N PHE A 168 -1.66 -11.30 10.55
CA PHE A 168 -2.45 -12.47 10.94
C PHE A 168 -1.68 -13.78 10.81
N SER A 169 -0.37 -13.71 10.51
CA SER A 169 0.49 -14.87 10.33
C SER A 169 1.35 -15.16 11.55
N ASN A 170 1.93 -16.36 11.61
CA ASN A 170 2.93 -16.74 12.60
C ASN A 170 4.21 -15.88 12.54
N ALA A 171 4.38 -15.08 11.49
CA ALA A 171 5.50 -14.17 11.33
C ALA A 171 5.35 -12.88 12.17
N LEU A 172 4.16 -12.54 12.70
CA LEU A 172 3.92 -11.29 13.44
C LEU A 172 4.89 -11.09 14.60
N GLY A 173 5.12 -12.12 15.43
CA GLY A 173 6.03 -12.01 16.56
C GLY A 173 7.46 -11.72 16.14
N ARG A 174 7.94 -12.36 15.05
CA ARG A 174 9.26 -12.09 14.48
C ARG A 174 9.33 -10.67 13.90
N LEU A 175 8.29 -10.23 13.20
CA LEU A 175 8.17 -8.88 12.64
C LEU A 175 8.25 -7.81 13.74
N THR A 176 7.40 -7.92 14.78
CA THR A 176 7.36 -6.99 15.91
C THR A 176 8.71 -6.94 16.63
N ASN A 177 9.33 -8.09 16.90
CA ASN A 177 10.65 -8.14 17.51
C ASN A 177 11.74 -7.48 16.64
N ARG A 178 11.66 -7.67 15.32
CA ARG A 178 12.61 -7.11 14.37
C ARG A 178 12.56 -5.58 14.33
N PHE A 179 11.38 -5.00 14.22
CA PHE A 179 11.21 -3.54 14.15
C PHE A 179 11.12 -2.87 15.52
N GLY A 180 10.77 -3.60 16.58
CA GLY A 180 10.56 -3.07 17.93
C GLY A 180 9.29 -2.25 18.07
N VAL A 181 8.36 -2.38 17.12
CA VAL A 181 7.05 -1.73 17.13
C VAL A 181 6.00 -2.66 16.53
N ASP A 182 4.78 -2.55 17.01
CA ASP A 182 3.66 -3.27 16.44
C ASP A 182 3.19 -2.60 15.14
N PRO A 183 2.88 -3.38 14.11
CA PRO A 183 2.28 -2.84 12.89
C PRO A 183 0.92 -2.20 13.22
N LYS A 184 0.60 -1.13 12.49
CA LYS A 184 -0.67 -0.40 12.65
C LYS A 184 -1.59 -0.74 11.49
N ILE A 185 -2.78 -1.26 11.82
CA ILE A 185 -3.82 -1.51 10.84
C ILE A 185 -4.65 -0.23 10.68
N LEU A 186 -4.94 0.12 9.44
CA LEU A 186 -5.97 1.10 9.10
C LEU A 186 -7.28 0.32 8.86
N PRO A 187 -8.21 0.32 9.82
CA PRO A 187 -9.45 -0.44 9.69
C PRO A 187 -10.38 0.20 8.66
N MET A 188 -11.40 -0.54 8.22
CA MET A 188 -12.46 0.02 7.39
C MET A 188 -13.22 1.12 8.15
N VAL A 189 -13.74 2.11 7.41
CA VAL A 189 -14.67 3.08 7.99
C VAL A 189 -15.96 2.33 8.37
N PRO A 190 -16.40 2.33 9.65
CA PRO A 190 -17.52 1.51 10.03
C PRO A 190 -18.81 2.00 9.39
N VAL A 191 -19.48 1.15 8.62
CA VAL A 191 -20.83 1.39 8.07
C VAL A 191 -21.90 0.79 8.97
N GLN A 192 -21.50 -0.14 9.82
CA GLN A 192 -22.31 -0.73 10.89
C GLN A 192 -21.50 -0.85 12.17
N LEU A 193 -22.16 -0.95 13.29
CA LEU A 193 -21.57 -1.22 14.59
C LEU A 193 -21.45 -2.74 14.79
N ARG A 194 -20.64 -3.18 15.75
CA ARG A 194 -20.41 -4.61 16.05
C ARG A 194 -21.71 -5.40 16.28
N GLN A 195 -22.73 -4.77 16.86
CA GLN A 195 -24.05 -5.36 17.11
C GLN A 195 -24.99 -5.35 15.88
N GLY A 196 -24.51 -4.93 14.71
CA GLY A 196 -25.25 -4.94 13.45
C GLY A 196 -26.09 -3.68 13.18
N SER A 197 -26.21 -2.72 14.11
CA SER A 197 -26.90 -1.46 13.85
C SER A 197 -26.06 -0.52 12.94
N GLU A 198 -26.72 0.32 12.20
CA GLU A 198 -26.10 1.29 11.28
C GLU A 198 -25.15 2.26 12.00
N CYS A 199 -23.96 2.48 11.45
CA CYS A 199 -23.03 3.52 11.89
C CYS A 199 -23.23 4.81 11.05
N LYS A 200 -24.09 5.70 11.54
CA LYS A 200 -24.44 6.95 10.83
C LYS A 200 -23.22 7.84 10.58
N GLU A 201 -22.31 7.93 11.54
CA GLU A 201 -21.09 8.75 11.43
C GLU A 201 -20.17 8.25 10.32
N GLY A 202 -19.92 6.95 10.25
CA GLY A 202 -19.08 6.37 9.21
C GLY A 202 -19.70 6.51 7.81
N ILE A 203 -21.02 6.31 7.69
CA ILE A 203 -21.74 6.54 6.44
C ILE A 203 -21.62 8.02 6.01
N ALA A 204 -21.80 8.96 6.92
CA ALA A 204 -21.68 10.38 6.62
C ALA A 204 -20.26 10.75 6.16
N LEU A 205 -19.22 10.17 6.75
CA LEU A 205 -17.82 10.35 6.30
C LEU A 205 -17.62 9.83 4.87
N LEU A 206 -18.13 8.64 4.54
CA LEU A 206 -18.04 8.08 3.20
C LEU A 206 -18.82 8.91 2.16
N GLN A 207 -20.01 9.38 2.50
CA GLN A 207 -20.78 10.29 1.66
C GLN A 207 -19.98 11.56 1.37
N GLN A 208 -19.39 12.18 2.39
CA GLN A 208 -18.54 13.36 2.22
C GLN A 208 -17.29 13.06 1.39
N MET A 209 -16.72 11.87 1.50
CA MET A 209 -15.58 11.47 0.65
C MET A 209 -15.97 11.43 -0.83
N VAL A 210 -17.13 10.87 -1.17
CA VAL A 210 -17.64 10.83 -2.55
C VAL A 210 -17.91 12.25 -3.06
N LEU A 211 -18.65 13.03 -2.31
CA LEU A 211 -19.02 14.41 -2.67
C LEU A 211 -17.80 15.34 -2.76
N ALA A 212 -16.80 15.16 -1.90
CA ALA A 212 -15.56 15.94 -1.95
C ALA A 212 -14.73 15.64 -3.20
N ARG A 213 -14.85 14.43 -3.74
CA ARG A 213 -14.16 14.06 -4.97
C ARG A 213 -14.85 14.60 -6.21
N ALA A 214 -16.18 14.69 -6.19
CA ALA A 214 -16.97 15.26 -7.27
C ALA A 214 -16.94 16.81 -7.28
N PHE A 215 -16.95 17.40 -6.09
CA PHE A 215 -17.03 18.86 -5.88
C PHE A 215 -15.90 19.35 -4.97
N PRO A 216 -14.61 19.30 -5.42
CA PRO A 216 -13.45 19.58 -4.58
C PRO A 216 -13.42 21.00 -4.01
N ASP A 217 -13.93 21.97 -4.77
CA ASP A 217 -13.87 23.40 -4.42
C ASP A 217 -15.01 23.87 -3.49
N MET A 218 -15.98 22.99 -3.19
CA MET A 218 -17.11 23.30 -2.33
C MET A 218 -16.85 22.91 -0.87
N ASN A 219 -17.48 23.60 0.07
CA ASN A 219 -17.46 23.18 1.48
C ASN A 219 -18.43 22.00 1.74
N PRO A 220 -18.30 21.30 2.89
CA PRO A 220 -19.11 20.10 3.17
C PRO A 220 -20.62 20.30 3.13
N VAL A 221 -21.13 21.47 3.48
CA VAL A 221 -22.57 21.77 3.45
C VAL A 221 -23.05 21.95 2.01
N GLN A 222 -22.36 22.77 1.22
CA GLN A 222 -22.67 23.00 -0.19
C GLN A 222 -22.64 21.68 -1.01
N ARG A 223 -21.74 20.75 -0.68
CA ARG A 223 -21.68 19.45 -1.35
C ARG A 223 -22.95 18.62 -1.20
N LEU A 224 -23.62 18.72 -0.04
CA LEU A 224 -24.88 18.01 0.19
C LEU A 224 -26.01 18.56 -0.69
N ASP A 225 -26.02 19.87 -0.97
CA ASP A 225 -27.01 20.48 -1.86
C ASP A 225 -26.85 19.99 -3.31
N CYS A 226 -25.62 19.63 -3.72
CA CYS A 226 -25.33 19.10 -5.06
C CYS A 226 -25.50 17.59 -5.19
N LEU A 227 -26.00 16.89 -4.16
CA LEU A 227 -26.15 15.42 -4.19
C LEU A 227 -27.00 14.96 -5.37
N SER A 228 -28.08 15.69 -5.70
CA SER A 228 -28.99 15.37 -6.81
C SER A 228 -28.34 15.46 -8.20
N GLU A 229 -27.17 16.09 -8.32
CA GLU A 229 -26.38 16.08 -9.55
C GLU A 229 -25.65 14.76 -9.79
N LEU A 230 -25.44 13.96 -8.72
CA LEU A 230 -24.71 12.70 -8.78
C LEU A 230 -25.58 11.48 -8.61
N PHE A 231 -26.65 11.56 -7.80
CA PHE A 231 -27.53 10.44 -7.46
C PHE A 231 -28.99 10.87 -7.53
N ASP A 232 -29.83 9.97 -8.02
CA ASP A 232 -31.29 10.18 -8.11
C ASP A 232 -31.95 10.40 -6.77
N HIS A 233 -31.40 9.80 -5.70
CA HIS A 233 -31.92 9.91 -4.35
C HIS A 233 -30.79 9.81 -3.30
N PRO A 234 -30.90 10.47 -2.14
CA PRO A 234 -29.93 10.36 -1.04
C PRO A 234 -29.70 8.91 -0.55
N ASP A 235 -30.73 8.08 -0.60
CA ASP A 235 -30.63 6.67 -0.20
C ASP A 235 -29.78 5.84 -1.19
N THR A 236 -29.64 6.27 -2.45
CA THR A 236 -28.76 5.62 -3.42
C THR A 236 -27.29 5.81 -3.03
N LEU A 237 -26.88 7.03 -2.67
CA LEU A 237 -25.54 7.28 -2.13
C LEU A 237 -25.33 6.55 -0.78
N LYS A 238 -26.34 6.55 0.09
CA LYS A 238 -26.28 5.83 1.37
C LYS A 238 -26.05 4.32 1.14
N ARG A 239 -26.80 3.72 0.22
CA ARG A 239 -26.66 2.29 -0.16
C ARG A 239 -25.27 1.98 -0.69
N LEU A 240 -24.74 2.83 -1.55
CA LEU A 240 -23.38 2.72 -2.06
C LEU A 240 -22.34 2.70 -0.92
N CYS A 241 -22.50 3.59 0.07
CA CYS A 241 -21.62 3.62 1.25
C CYS A 241 -21.75 2.32 2.08
N GLN A 242 -22.97 1.85 2.32
CA GLN A 242 -23.21 0.63 3.09
C GLN A 242 -22.61 -0.61 2.42
N ILE A 243 -22.85 -0.78 1.11
CA ILE A 243 -22.38 -1.97 0.38
C ILE A 243 -20.86 -1.98 0.18
N SER A 244 -20.21 -0.80 0.26
CA SER A 244 -18.75 -0.71 0.23
C SER A 244 -18.09 -1.29 1.48
N GLY A 245 -18.85 -1.51 2.56
CA GLY A 245 -18.33 -1.95 3.86
C GLY A 245 -17.32 -0.98 4.47
N GLY A 246 -17.31 0.29 4.03
CA GLY A 246 -16.31 1.27 4.45
C GLY A 246 -14.95 1.15 3.78
N HIS A 247 -14.80 0.26 2.82
CA HIS A 247 -13.58 0.12 2.03
C HIS A 247 -13.53 1.18 0.92
N ALA A 248 -12.71 2.22 1.10
CA ALA A 248 -12.66 3.39 0.23
C ALA A 248 -12.41 3.04 -1.25
N ARG A 249 -11.52 2.07 -1.55
CA ARG A 249 -11.23 1.64 -2.92
C ARG A 249 -12.45 0.96 -3.55
N GLN A 250 -13.16 0.10 -2.79
CA GLN A 250 -14.37 -0.56 -3.26
C GLN A 250 -15.48 0.45 -3.56
N LEU A 251 -15.66 1.44 -2.67
CA LEU A 251 -16.59 2.55 -2.88
C LEU A 251 -16.31 3.28 -4.21
N LEU A 252 -15.07 3.69 -4.44
CA LEU A 252 -14.69 4.40 -5.66
C LEU A 252 -14.77 3.52 -6.91
N MET A 253 -14.48 2.23 -6.80
CA MET A 253 -14.60 1.28 -7.90
C MET A 253 -16.07 1.10 -8.32
N LEU A 254 -17.01 1.06 -7.37
CA LEU A 254 -18.44 1.00 -7.70
C LEU A 254 -18.90 2.26 -8.43
N ILE A 255 -18.44 3.44 -8.01
CA ILE A 255 -18.73 4.70 -8.71
C ILE A 255 -18.15 4.69 -10.12
N SER A 256 -16.90 4.22 -10.28
CA SER A 256 -16.29 4.11 -11.61
C SER A 256 -17.11 3.21 -12.55
N ARG A 257 -17.61 2.09 -12.04
CA ARG A 257 -18.49 1.20 -12.83
C ARG A 257 -19.86 1.81 -13.14
N CYS A 258 -20.39 2.67 -12.25
CA CYS A 258 -21.57 3.46 -12.58
C CYS A 258 -21.29 4.41 -13.74
N LEU A 259 -20.16 5.13 -13.71
CA LEU A 259 -19.73 6.05 -14.78
C LEU A 259 -19.43 5.35 -16.12
N GLU A 260 -19.00 4.10 -16.09
CA GLU A 260 -18.79 3.29 -17.31
C GLU A 260 -20.11 2.87 -17.98
N ARG A 261 -21.22 2.89 -17.22
CA ARG A 261 -22.53 2.42 -17.67
C ARG A 261 -23.50 3.55 -17.98
N ASP A 262 -23.57 4.56 -17.12
CA ASP A 262 -24.51 5.66 -17.20
C ASP A 262 -23.87 7.00 -16.79
N ASP A 263 -24.40 8.09 -17.31
CA ASP A 263 -24.07 9.43 -16.83
C ASP A 263 -24.84 9.78 -15.53
N PRO A 264 -24.26 10.60 -14.65
CA PRO A 264 -24.98 11.10 -13.48
C PRO A 264 -26.26 11.90 -13.88
N PRO A 265 -27.30 11.89 -13.06
CA PRO A 265 -27.40 11.28 -11.74
C PRO A 265 -27.62 9.77 -11.77
N PHE A 266 -26.83 9.01 -11.00
CA PHE A 266 -26.93 7.56 -10.95
C PHE A 266 -28.22 7.10 -10.27
N SER A 267 -28.95 6.20 -10.94
CA SER A 267 -30.16 5.61 -10.39
C SER A 267 -29.86 4.48 -9.41
N ARG A 268 -30.82 4.20 -8.53
CA ARG A 268 -30.75 3.04 -7.65
C ARG A 268 -30.61 1.73 -8.43
N ASP A 269 -31.34 1.59 -9.53
CA ASP A 269 -31.32 0.38 -10.37
C ASP A 269 -29.93 0.16 -11.00
N CYS A 270 -29.29 1.21 -11.52
CA CYS A 270 -27.93 1.14 -12.01
C CYS A 270 -26.97 0.62 -10.94
N LEU A 271 -27.05 1.16 -9.74
CA LEU A 271 -26.21 0.75 -8.60
C LEU A 271 -26.46 -0.73 -8.22
N GLU A 272 -27.71 -1.17 -8.10
CA GLU A 272 -28.03 -2.55 -7.71
C GLU A 272 -27.59 -3.58 -8.76
N ASP A 273 -27.67 -3.23 -10.06
CA ASP A 273 -27.14 -4.07 -11.13
C ASP A 273 -25.62 -4.25 -11.01
N ILE A 274 -24.89 -3.19 -10.71
CA ILE A 274 -23.43 -3.23 -10.50
C ILE A 274 -23.08 -4.04 -9.25
N ILE A 275 -23.83 -3.87 -8.16
CA ILE A 275 -23.67 -4.64 -6.94
C ILE A 275 -23.87 -6.13 -7.22
N ARG A 276 -24.96 -6.50 -7.93
CA ARG A 276 -25.25 -7.88 -8.29
C ARG A 276 -24.14 -8.50 -9.16
N PHE A 277 -23.68 -7.77 -10.17
CA PHE A 277 -22.58 -8.23 -11.00
C PHE A 277 -21.31 -8.47 -10.18
N ARG A 278 -20.94 -7.51 -9.33
CA ARG A 278 -19.75 -7.63 -8.49
C ARG A 278 -19.86 -8.73 -7.45
N ARG A 279 -21.04 -8.94 -6.87
CA ARG A 279 -21.31 -10.06 -5.98
C ARG A 279 -21.05 -11.38 -6.67
N ASN A 280 -21.60 -11.57 -7.85
CA ASN A 280 -21.40 -12.79 -8.63
C ASN A 280 -19.92 -13.04 -8.95
N GLU A 281 -19.16 -12.01 -9.28
CA GLU A 281 -17.71 -12.14 -9.48
C GLU A 281 -17.01 -12.63 -8.20
N LEU A 282 -17.38 -12.09 -7.03
CA LEU A 282 -16.79 -12.47 -5.75
C LEU A 282 -17.16 -13.89 -5.33
N THR A 283 -18.42 -14.28 -5.49
CA THR A 283 -18.89 -15.62 -5.10
C THR A 283 -18.24 -16.74 -5.92
N LEU A 284 -17.90 -16.48 -7.18
CA LEU A 284 -17.19 -17.46 -8.03
C LEU A 284 -15.77 -17.78 -7.54
N ALA A 285 -15.17 -16.89 -6.74
CA ALA A 285 -13.83 -17.07 -6.21
C ALA A 285 -13.79 -17.82 -4.86
N ILE A 286 -14.96 -18.10 -4.26
CA ILE A 286 -15.07 -18.64 -2.91
C ILE A 286 -15.38 -20.14 -2.98
N THR A 287 -14.58 -20.94 -2.30
CA THR A 287 -14.76 -22.39 -2.17
C THR A 287 -15.84 -22.74 -1.12
N GLU A 288 -16.35 -23.98 -1.15
CA GLU A 288 -17.34 -24.46 -0.16
C GLU A 288 -16.81 -24.35 1.27
N ASP A 289 -15.54 -24.68 1.50
CA ASP A 289 -14.91 -24.58 2.82
C ASP A 289 -14.81 -23.13 3.30
N GLU A 290 -14.47 -22.19 2.41
CA GLU A 290 -14.40 -20.76 2.75
C GLU A 290 -15.77 -20.19 3.12
N TRP A 291 -16.86 -20.66 2.51
CA TRP A 291 -18.21 -20.29 2.93
C TRP A 291 -18.51 -20.70 4.36
N ILE A 292 -18.03 -21.86 4.82
CA ILE A 292 -18.18 -22.31 6.22
C ILE A 292 -17.47 -21.31 7.15
N TYR A 293 -16.23 -20.91 6.81
CA TYR A 293 -15.46 -19.98 7.62
C TYR A 293 -16.06 -18.56 7.60
N LEU A 294 -16.61 -18.12 6.47
CA LEU A 294 -17.32 -16.84 6.38
C LEU A 294 -18.55 -16.80 7.31
N ARG A 295 -19.34 -17.89 7.37
CA ARG A 295 -20.45 -17.99 8.33
C ARG A 295 -19.98 -17.92 9.77
N GLU A 296 -18.86 -18.56 10.11
CA GLU A 296 -18.26 -18.49 11.44
C GLU A 296 -17.87 -17.04 11.79
N VAL A 297 -17.23 -16.33 10.87
CA VAL A 297 -16.86 -14.92 11.07
C VAL A 297 -18.10 -14.03 11.24
N ALA A 298 -19.13 -14.21 10.42
CA ALA A 298 -20.39 -13.47 10.52
C ALA A 298 -21.05 -13.60 11.91
N GLN A 299 -20.97 -14.80 12.50
CA GLN A 299 -21.56 -15.08 13.82
C GLN A 299 -20.67 -14.58 14.97
N GLN A 300 -19.37 -14.84 14.91
CA GLN A 300 -18.45 -14.60 16.02
C GLN A 300 -17.87 -13.18 16.03
N LYS A 301 -17.95 -12.47 14.90
CA LYS A 301 -17.32 -11.14 14.70
C LYS A 301 -15.83 -11.10 15.07
N SER A 302 -15.17 -12.24 14.99
CA SER A 302 -13.76 -12.44 15.35
C SER A 302 -13.08 -13.40 14.39
N LEU A 303 -11.75 -13.29 14.29
CA LEU A 303 -10.90 -14.21 13.54
C LEU A 303 -9.98 -14.96 14.50
N ARG A 304 -9.65 -16.18 14.13
CA ARG A 304 -8.59 -16.96 14.76
C ARG A 304 -7.32 -16.87 13.92
N GLY A 305 -6.15 -17.08 14.54
CA GLY A 305 -4.84 -16.98 13.87
C GLY A 305 -4.52 -18.15 12.91
N GLU A 306 -5.50 -18.94 12.51
CA GLU A 306 -5.31 -20.07 11.61
C GLU A 306 -5.17 -19.61 10.15
N GLU A 307 -4.36 -20.32 9.38
CA GLU A 307 -4.04 -19.97 7.98
C GLU A 307 -5.29 -19.83 7.08
N LYS A 308 -6.31 -20.64 7.33
CA LYS A 308 -7.59 -20.59 6.61
C LYS A 308 -8.30 -19.23 6.66
N TYR A 309 -8.17 -18.48 7.77
CA TYR A 309 -8.75 -17.14 7.88
C TYR A 309 -7.89 -16.06 7.23
N GLN A 310 -6.58 -16.29 7.05
CA GLN A 310 -5.68 -15.34 6.40
C GLN A 310 -6.07 -15.11 4.94
N ILE A 311 -6.54 -16.16 4.25
CA ILE A 311 -7.03 -16.09 2.87
C ILE A 311 -8.23 -15.16 2.79
N LEU A 312 -9.19 -15.28 3.71
CA LEU A 312 -10.41 -14.46 3.72
C LEU A 312 -10.12 -12.96 3.86
N ILE A 313 -9.10 -12.59 4.66
CA ILE A 313 -8.67 -11.20 4.80
C ILE A 313 -7.92 -10.74 3.56
N ARG A 314 -6.99 -11.56 3.07
CA ARG A 314 -6.17 -11.24 1.90
C ARG A 314 -7.03 -10.97 0.67
N ASP A 315 -8.04 -11.79 0.45
CA ASP A 315 -8.91 -11.72 -0.71
C ASP A 315 -10.11 -10.78 -0.48
N MET A 316 -10.10 -10.05 0.65
CA MET A 316 -11.10 -9.03 1.01
C MET A 316 -12.53 -9.58 1.16
N PHE A 317 -12.66 -10.84 1.50
CA PHE A 317 -13.95 -11.46 1.85
C PHE A 317 -14.39 -11.11 3.26
N VAL A 318 -13.42 -10.75 4.12
CA VAL A 318 -13.63 -10.29 5.49
C VAL A 318 -12.96 -8.93 5.68
N PHE A 319 -13.65 -8.04 6.36
CA PHE A 319 -13.21 -6.70 6.69
C PHE A 319 -12.93 -6.56 8.19
N GLU A 320 -11.88 -5.81 8.53
CA GLU A 320 -11.58 -5.44 9.90
C GLU A 320 -12.13 -4.05 10.21
N TYR A 321 -12.84 -3.96 11.30
CA TYR A 321 -13.32 -2.73 11.91
C TYR A 321 -12.72 -2.54 13.29
N ARG A 322 -12.83 -1.34 13.85
CA ARG A 322 -12.33 -1.05 15.19
C ARG A 322 -13.29 -0.17 15.97
N ASP A 323 -13.46 -0.51 17.25
CA ASP A 323 -14.22 0.27 18.21
C ASP A 323 -13.45 0.42 19.53
N SER A 324 -14.10 0.91 20.59
CA SER A 324 -13.50 1.07 21.92
C SER A 324 -13.13 -0.27 22.60
N GLN A 325 -13.68 -1.39 22.14
CA GLN A 325 -13.38 -2.73 22.64
C GLN A 325 -12.26 -3.42 21.84
N GLY A 326 -11.76 -2.77 20.77
CA GLY A 326 -10.71 -3.30 19.90
C GLY A 326 -11.19 -3.65 18.52
N SER A 327 -10.39 -4.46 17.80
CA SER A 327 -10.73 -4.93 16.45
C SER A 327 -11.88 -5.95 16.48
N TRP A 328 -12.72 -5.89 15.47
CA TRP A 328 -13.74 -6.88 15.19
C TRP A 328 -13.86 -7.08 13.68
N PHE A 329 -14.44 -8.20 13.26
CA PHE A 329 -14.44 -8.62 11.87
C PHE A 329 -15.84 -8.90 11.40
N ASP A 330 -16.09 -8.61 10.14
CA ASP A 330 -17.32 -8.98 9.48
C ASP A 330 -17.05 -9.32 8.02
N ILE A 331 -17.97 -10.06 7.43
CA ILE A 331 -17.90 -10.36 6.01
C ILE A 331 -18.10 -9.11 5.17
N ASN A 332 -17.51 -9.13 3.98
CA ASN A 332 -17.75 -8.10 2.98
C ASN A 332 -19.27 -7.97 2.74
N PRO A 333 -19.89 -6.79 2.89
CA PRO A 333 -21.34 -6.62 2.76
C PRO A 333 -21.91 -7.13 1.43
N MET A 334 -21.13 -7.13 0.33
CA MET A 334 -21.58 -7.73 -0.91
C MET A 334 -21.81 -9.23 -0.80
N LEU A 335 -20.97 -9.93 -0.03
CA LEU A 335 -21.11 -11.36 0.22
C LEU A 335 -22.21 -11.66 1.24
N ALA A 336 -22.48 -10.72 2.15
CA ALA A 336 -23.59 -10.85 3.12
C ALA A 336 -24.96 -10.97 2.46
N GLU A 337 -25.08 -10.55 1.22
CA GLU A 337 -26.32 -10.66 0.42
C GLU A 337 -26.27 -11.81 -0.59
N ALA A 338 -25.28 -12.68 -0.52
CA ALA A 338 -25.20 -13.88 -1.36
C ALA A 338 -26.13 -14.98 -0.84
N ALA A 339 -26.63 -15.82 -1.75
CA ALA A 339 -27.53 -16.90 -1.39
C ALA A 339 -26.85 -18.02 -0.59
N GLU A 340 -25.53 -18.14 -0.70
CA GLU A 340 -24.69 -19.15 -0.07
C GLU A 340 -24.41 -18.86 1.43
N LEU A 341 -24.68 -17.63 1.88
CA LEU A 341 -24.46 -17.24 3.26
C LEU A 341 -25.66 -17.59 4.15
#